data_42327d61d7bdb15b46b5e1f8b5f7778c
#
_entry.id   42327d61d7bdb15b46b5e1f8b5f7778c
#
_cell.length_a   1.000
_cell.length_b   1.000
_cell.length_c   1.000
_cell.angle_alpha   90.00
_cell.angle_beta   90.00
_cell.angle_gamma   90.00
#
_symmetry.space_group_name_H-M   'P 1'
#
loop_
_entity.id
_entity.type
_entity.pdbx_description
1 polymer ?
#
loop_
_entity_poly.entity_id
_entity_poly.type
_entity_poly.pdbx_seq_one_letter_code
_entity_poly.pdbx_strand_id
1 'polypeptide(L)'
;AAAGIGNACLYSLYASKGLDGIAQLSRLRLKIKQNNTLALIEKYIEEAAQKLGISSIEIEDLAVDDFKLKDHQLIYFFDDYNANLVLTGIGKSVIKWFKPDGNEQKSVPQFVKDKFAVKLKKLKAVQKQIDQTTSAQKERFDRMLRSNRVMKLDYFKEKYLKHELLSFCINKVIFKFSNENDDVLAIYINKQWIALDYSNVDIEKYDNVLLWHPVISTTNEVKEWRKFLMEGEIQQPFKQAFREIYLLTEAEINTRTYSNRMASHILKQHQYVTLAKGR
;
A
#
# COMPACT_ATOMS: atom_id res chain seq x y z
N ALA A 1 23.31 -25.21 4.15
CA ALA A 1 23.46 -24.37 5.38
C ALA A 1 22.69 -23.04 5.27
N ALA A 2 22.81 -22.27 4.18
CA ALA A 2 22.17 -20.95 4.05
C ALA A 2 20.63 -20.97 4.09
N ALA A 3 20.00 -21.96 3.43
CA ALA A 3 18.54 -22.10 3.46
C ALA A 3 17.97 -22.39 4.83
N GLY A 4 18.66 -23.22 5.64
CA GLY A 4 18.26 -23.53 7.01
C GLY A 4 18.28 -22.28 7.91
N ILE A 5 19.32 -21.45 7.79
CA ILE A 5 19.42 -20.19 8.54
C ILE A 5 18.28 -19.23 8.13
N GLY A 6 18.01 -19.11 6.82
CA GLY A 6 16.92 -18.29 6.34
C GLY A 6 15.56 -18.71 6.91
N ASN A 7 15.25 -20.01 6.89
CA ASN A 7 14.01 -20.55 7.44
C ASN A 7 13.92 -20.35 8.98
N ALA A 8 15.02 -20.47 9.71
CA ALA A 8 15.07 -20.20 11.14
C ALA A 8 14.79 -18.72 11.45
N CYS A 9 15.31 -17.78 10.64
CA CYS A 9 15.00 -16.36 10.75
C CYS A 9 13.50 -16.08 10.48
N LEU A 10 12.90 -16.69 9.47
CA LEU A 10 11.48 -16.56 9.18
C LEU A 10 10.60 -17.10 10.32
N TYR A 11 10.99 -18.25 10.88
CA TYR A 11 10.31 -18.83 12.05
C TYR A 11 10.43 -17.90 13.27
N SER A 12 11.60 -17.30 13.52
CA SER A 12 11.79 -16.35 14.61
C SER A 12 10.90 -15.12 14.49
N LEU A 13 10.69 -14.61 13.28
CA LEU A 13 9.74 -13.53 13.02
C LEU A 13 8.30 -13.96 13.31
N TYR A 14 7.89 -15.14 12.85
CA TYR A 14 6.56 -15.69 13.12
C TYR A 14 6.32 -15.93 14.61
N ALA A 15 7.32 -16.43 15.34
CA ALA A 15 7.24 -16.74 16.76
C ALA A 15 7.40 -15.50 17.67
N SER A 16 7.70 -14.33 17.11
CA SER A 16 7.84 -13.10 17.88
C SER A 16 6.52 -12.68 18.50
N LYS A 17 6.59 -12.02 19.66
CA LYS A 17 5.38 -11.48 20.31
C LYS A 17 4.81 -10.29 19.53
N GLY A 18 3.49 -10.19 19.48
CA GLY A 18 2.79 -9.11 18.77
C GLY A 18 2.79 -9.29 17.24
N LEU A 19 2.55 -8.21 16.52
CA LEU A 19 2.39 -8.21 15.08
C LEU A 19 3.62 -7.73 14.30
N ASP A 20 4.68 -7.30 14.98
CA ASP A 20 5.90 -6.76 14.34
C ASP A 20 6.57 -7.79 13.43
N GLY A 21 6.64 -9.05 13.87
CA GLY A 21 7.16 -10.14 13.08
C GLY A 21 6.33 -10.40 11.81
N ILE A 22 5.01 -10.33 11.92
CA ILE A 22 4.08 -10.47 10.80
C ILE A 22 4.27 -9.31 9.81
N ALA A 23 4.43 -8.08 10.30
CA ALA A 23 4.75 -6.92 9.46
C ALA A 23 6.06 -7.13 8.67
N GLN A 24 7.08 -7.71 9.29
CA GLN A 24 8.34 -8.04 8.62
C GLN A 24 8.16 -9.16 7.58
N LEU A 25 7.41 -10.21 7.91
CA LEU A 25 7.10 -11.30 6.97
C LEU A 25 6.34 -10.78 5.75
N SER A 26 5.34 -9.91 5.94
CA SER A 26 4.60 -9.27 4.85
C SER A 26 5.51 -8.43 3.94
N ARG A 27 6.47 -7.68 4.51
CA ARG A 27 7.48 -6.93 3.74
C ARG A 27 8.46 -7.83 3.00
N LEU A 28 8.91 -8.92 3.61
CA LEU A 28 9.82 -9.88 3.00
C LEU A 28 9.18 -10.60 1.82
N ARG A 29 7.88 -10.93 1.91
CA ARG A 29 7.10 -11.55 0.83
C ARG A 29 7.23 -10.79 -0.49
N LEU A 30 7.33 -9.48 -0.44
CA LEU A 30 7.44 -8.63 -1.64
C LEU A 30 8.83 -8.65 -2.29
N LYS A 31 9.86 -8.97 -1.53
CA LYS A 31 11.26 -8.94 -1.99
C LYS A 31 11.80 -10.30 -2.42
N ILE A 32 11.23 -11.36 -1.87
CA ILE A 32 11.67 -12.73 -2.12
C ILE A 32 11.02 -13.24 -3.41
N LYS A 33 11.84 -13.82 -4.28
CA LYS A 33 11.40 -14.42 -5.55
C LYS A 33 11.37 -15.96 -5.52
N GLN A 34 11.90 -16.55 -4.46
CA GLN A 34 12.05 -17.99 -4.33
C GLN A 34 10.72 -18.60 -3.84
N ASN A 35 10.08 -19.40 -4.66
CA ASN A 35 8.72 -19.94 -4.41
C ASN A 35 8.59 -20.67 -3.09
N ASN A 36 9.55 -21.53 -2.73
CA ASN A 36 9.51 -22.29 -1.47
C ASN A 36 9.55 -21.35 -0.23
N THR A 37 10.33 -20.28 -0.31
CA THR A 37 10.42 -19.28 0.76
C THR A 37 9.15 -18.43 0.82
N LEU A 38 8.55 -18.09 -0.32
CA LEU A 38 7.26 -17.40 -0.38
C LEU A 38 6.16 -18.23 0.26
N ALA A 39 6.04 -19.50 -0.11
CA ALA A 39 5.06 -20.43 0.46
C ALA A 39 5.20 -20.57 1.99
N LEU A 40 6.44 -20.58 2.50
CA LEU A 40 6.70 -20.63 3.94
C LEU A 40 6.26 -19.34 4.65
N ILE A 41 6.51 -18.18 4.05
CA ILE A 41 6.05 -16.89 4.59
C ILE A 41 4.52 -16.84 4.61
N GLU A 42 3.87 -17.21 3.52
CA GLU A 42 2.40 -17.25 3.42
C GLU A 42 1.79 -18.17 4.46
N LYS A 43 2.35 -19.37 4.63
CA LYS A 43 1.96 -20.31 5.68
C LYS A 43 2.04 -19.68 7.08
N TYR A 44 3.12 -18.99 7.42
CA TYR A 44 3.28 -18.35 8.73
C TYR A 44 2.30 -17.20 8.95
N ILE A 45 2.01 -16.40 7.93
CA ILE A 45 1.00 -15.34 8.00
C ILE A 45 -0.39 -15.94 8.21
N GLU A 46 -0.72 -17.01 7.48
CA GLU A 46 -2.00 -17.70 7.59
C GLU A 46 -2.18 -18.36 8.96
N GLU A 47 -1.19 -19.09 9.46
CA GLU A 47 -1.22 -19.68 10.81
C GLU A 47 -1.37 -18.62 11.91
N ALA A 48 -0.71 -17.46 11.77
CA ALA A 48 -0.85 -16.37 12.72
C ALA A 48 -2.27 -15.77 12.67
N ALA A 49 -2.85 -15.62 11.50
CA ALA A 49 -4.22 -15.15 11.32
C ALA A 49 -5.24 -16.12 11.92
N GLN A 50 -5.08 -17.42 11.67
CA GLN A 50 -5.92 -18.47 12.26
C GLN A 50 -5.90 -18.46 13.80
N LYS A 51 -4.74 -18.26 14.41
CA LYS A 51 -4.62 -18.13 15.88
C LYS A 51 -5.40 -16.95 16.45
N LEU A 52 -5.60 -15.88 15.66
CA LEU A 52 -6.37 -14.70 16.04
C LEU A 52 -7.84 -14.78 15.59
N GLY A 53 -8.23 -15.83 14.85
CA GLY A 53 -9.60 -15.97 14.33
C GLY A 53 -9.95 -14.96 13.23
N ILE A 54 -8.96 -14.46 12.50
CA ILE A 54 -9.12 -13.47 11.42
C ILE A 54 -8.51 -13.99 10.10
N SER A 55 -8.76 -13.29 9.00
CA SER A 55 -8.15 -13.62 7.71
C SER A 55 -6.68 -13.20 7.62
N SER A 56 -5.93 -13.83 6.72
CA SER A 56 -4.54 -13.44 6.44
C SER A 56 -4.41 -12.01 5.92
N ILE A 57 -5.45 -11.48 5.29
CA ILE A 57 -5.48 -10.09 4.82
C ILE A 57 -5.69 -9.13 6.00
N GLU A 58 -6.58 -9.48 6.93
CA GLU A 58 -6.84 -8.66 8.13
C GLU A 58 -5.64 -8.59 9.06
N ILE A 59 -4.91 -9.70 9.25
CA ILE A 59 -3.70 -9.65 10.08
C ILE A 59 -2.61 -8.79 9.44
N GLU A 60 -2.53 -8.73 8.11
CA GLU A 60 -1.62 -7.82 7.41
C GLU A 60 -2.04 -6.35 7.58
N ASP A 61 -3.35 -6.05 7.61
CA ASP A 61 -3.84 -4.70 7.92
C ASP A 61 -3.45 -4.28 9.34
N LEU A 62 -3.64 -5.18 10.31
CA LEU A 62 -3.30 -4.94 11.72
C LEU A 62 -1.81 -4.82 11.99
N ALA A 63 -0.98 -5.47 11.19
CA ALA A 63 0.47 -5.50 11.34
C ALA A 63 1.18 -4.25 10.77
N VAL A 64 0.46 -3.33 10.13
CA VAL A 64 1.07 -2.08 9.65
C VAL A 64 1.37 -1.18 10.83
N ASP A 65 2.65 -0.79 10.98
CA ASP A 65 3.08 0.16 12.00
C ASP A 65 2.64 1.58 11.62
N ASP A 66 2.08 2.32 12.55
CA ASP A 66 1.69 3.73 12.38
C ASP A 66 2.87 4.68 12.54
N PHE A 67 4.00 4.19 13.07
CA PHE A 67 5.21 4.96 13.39
C PHE A 67 4.95 6.18 14.29
N LYS A 68 3.80 6.26 14.95
CA LYS A 68 3.34 7.43 15.72
C LYS A 68 3.31 8.72 14.88
N LEU A 69 3.03 8.57 13.59
CA LEU A 69 2.83 9.70 12.68
C LEU A 69 1.62 10.54 13.14
N LYS A 70 1.71 11.84 12.92
CA LYS A 70 0.59 12.78 13.07
C LYS A 70 0.58 13.70 11.84
N ASP A 71 -0.56 13.81 11.19
CA ASP A 71 -0.69 14.54 9.92
C ASP A 71 0.41 14.15 8.91
N HIS A 72 0.66 12.84 8.80
CA HIS A 72 1.65 12.23 7.90
C HIS A 72 3.09 12.68 8.15
N GLN A 73 3.41 13.12 9.36
CA GLN A 73 4.76 13.53 9.76
C GLN A 73 5.13 13.03 11.15
N LEU A 74 6.42 13.03 11.43
CA LEU A 74 6.99 12.67 12.73
C LEU A 74 8.03 13.70 13.13
N ILE A 75 7.88 14.30 14.32
CA ILE A 75 8.76 15.35 14.80
C ILE A 75 9.75 14.76 15.81
N TYR A 76 11.05 15.04 15.61
CA TYR A 76 12.13 14.73 16.52
C TYR A 76 12.75 16.01 17.05
N PHE A 77 12.94 16.09 18.36
CA PHE A 77 13.61 17.20 19.03
C PHE A 77 15.06 16.85 19.33
N PHE A 78 15.97 17.76 19.06
CA PHE A 78 17.41 17.64 19.31
C PHE A 78 17.87 18.90 20.06
N ASP A 79 17.61 18.96 21.36
CA ASP A 79 17.62 20.18 22.16
C ASP A 79 16.75 21.26 21.48
N ASP A 80 17.30 22.42 21.13
CA ASP A 80 16.59 23.52 20.49
C ASP A 80 16.35 23.33 18.97
N TYR A 81 16.91 22.27 18.37
CA TYR A 81 16.69 21.92 16.96
C TYR A 81 15.57 20.91 16.78
N ASN A 82 14.82 21.05 15.68
CA ASN A 82 13.78 20.10 15.31
C ASN A 82 14.08 19.43 13.96
N ALA A 83 13.67 18.18 13.84
CA ALA A 83 13.68 17.44 12.59
C ALA A 83 12.27 16.92 12.31
N ASN A 84 11.65 17.37 11.23
CA ASN A 84 10.35 16.90 10.80
C ASN A 84 10.54 15.88 9.67
N LEU A 85 10.26 14.62 9.94
CA LEU A 85 10.17 13.58 8.94
C LEU A 85 8.78 13.62 8.32
N VAL A 86 8.68 14.02 7.06
CA VAL A 86 7.42 14.25 6.32
C VAL A 86 7.31 13.24 5.18
N LEU A 87 6.17 12.57 5.07
CA LEU A 87 5.85 11.74 3.90
C LEU A 87 5.56 12.64 2.69
N THR A 88 6.26 12.40 1.59
CA THR A 88 6.11 13.18 0.34
C THR A 88 5.59 12.34 -0.82
N GLY A 89 5.63 11.02 -0.68
CA GLY A 89 5.14 10.08 -1.67
C GLY A 89 5.31 8.64 -1.20
N ILE A 90 4.77 7.72 -1.95
CA ILE A 90 4.95 6.29 -1.67
C ILE A 90 6.42 5.91 -1.82
N GLY A 91 6.99 5.32 -0.77
CA GLY A 91 8.41 4.98 -0.71
C GLY A 91 9.35 6.18 -0.58
N LYS A 92 8.81 7.35 -0.25
CA LYS A 92 9.58 8.60 -0.23
C LYS A 92 9.16 9.50 0.92
N SER A 93 10.11 9.82 1.78
CA SER A 93 9.96 10.82 2.84
C SER A 93 11.16 11.75 2.90
N VAL A 94 11.00 12.90 3.51
CA VAL A 94 12.04 13.94 3.63
C VAL A 94 12.17 14.36 5.08
N ILE A 95 13.40 14.55 5.55
CA ILE A 95 13.67 15.14 6.86
C ILE A 95 13.97 16.63 6.65
N LYS A 96 13.10 17.47 7.16
CA LYS A 96 13.28 18.94 7.22
C LYS A 96 13.87 19.31 8.56
N TRP A 97 14.91 20.10 8.55
CA TRP A 97 15.59 20.57 9.76
C TRP A 97 15.20 22.00 10.07
N PHE A 98 14.96 22.28 11.33
CA PHE A 98 14.64 23.61 11.83
C PHE A 98 15.60 24.02 12.94
N LYS A 99 16.08 25.24 12.85
CA LYS A 99 16.92 25.87 13.85
C LYS A 99 16.10 26.31 15.08
N PRO A 100 16.76 26.73 16.19
CA PRO A 100 16.08 27.30 17.36
C PRO A 100 15.19 28.50 17.04
N ASP A 101 15.55 29.27 16.02
CA ASP A 101 14.80 30.45 15.56
C ASP A 101 13.60 30.08 14.65
N GLY A 102 13.36 28.79 14.43
CA GLY A 102 12.28 28.28 13.59
C GLY A 102 12.57 28.26 12.08
N ASN A 103 13.72 28.76 11.64
CA ASN A 103 14.10 28.78 10.23
C ASN A 103 14.49 27.40 9.72
N GLU A 104 14.03 27.04 8.51
CA GLU A 104 14.39 25.78 7.86
C GLU A 104 15.88 25.78 7.46
N GLN A 105 16.55 24.66 7.70
CA GLN A 105 17.93 24.40 7.31
C GLN A 105 18.00 23.19 6.37
N LYS A 106 18.66 23.35 5.23
CA LYS A 106 18.76 22.29 4.19
C LYS A 106 19.53 21.05 4.62
N SER A 107 20.52 21.20 5.51
CA SER A 107 21.39 20.09 5.93
C SER A 107 21.27 19.79 7.41
N VAL A 108 21.67 18.58 7.80
CA VAL A 108 21.75 18.19 9.22
C VAL A 108 22.65 19.18 9.97
N PRO A 109 22.18 19.81 11.05
CA PRO A 109 23.02 20.71 11.86
C PRO A 109 24.28 20.01 12.38
N GLN A 110 25.43 20.69 12.37
CA GLN A 110 26.68 20.10 12.84
C GLN A 110 26.58 19.67 14.31
N PHE A 111 25.96 20.53 15.14
CA PHE A 111 25.66 20.23 16.54
C PHE A 111 24.93 18.87 16.74
N VAL A 112 23.93 18.57 15.88
CA VAL A 112 23.18 17.29 15.93
C VAL A 112 24.07 16.12 15.55
N LYS A 113 24.97 16.28 14.58
CA LYS A 113 25.92 15.23 14.19
C LYS A 113 26.87 14.89 15.32
N ASP A 114 27.37 15.91 16.02
CA ASP A 114 28.39 15.77 17.05
C ASP A 114 27.78 15.23 18.37
N LYS A 115 26.69 15.81 18.83
CA LYS A 115 26.08 15.43 20.12
C LYS A 115 25.05 14.32 20.08
N PHE A 116 24.35 14.15 18.94
CA PHE A 116 23.19 13.26 18.83
C PHE A 116 23.33 12.19 17.75
N ALA A 117 24.55 11.73 17.46
CA ALA A 117 24.83 10.76 16.39
C ALA A 117 23.95 9.49 16.48
N VAL A 118 23.74 8.95 17.67
CA VAL A 118 22.88 7.75 17.89
C VAL A 118 21.42 8.06 17.59
N LYS A 119 20.89 9.19 18.05
CA LYS A 119 19.50 9.61 17.79
C LYS A 119 19.27 9.92 16.32
N LEU A 120 20.25 10.55 15.67
CA LEU A 120 20.25 10.80 14.23
C LEU A 120 20.22 9.49 13.43
N LYS A 121 21.01 8.48 13.85
CA LYS A 121 21.01 7.14 13.22
C LYS A 121 19.64 6.46 13.36
N LYS A 122 19.00 6.57 14.53
CA LYS A 122 17.64 6.07 14.77
C LYS A 122 16.62 6.76 13.86
N LEU A 123 16.65 8.09 13.75
CA LEU A 123 15.77 8.85 12.86
C LEU A 123 15.89 8.40 11.40
N LYS A 124 17.12 8.24 10.88
CA LYS A 124 17.37 7.72 9.53
C LYS A 124 16.88 6.28 9.35
N ALA A 125 17.00 5.45 10.38
CA ALA A 125 16.49 4.08 10.34
C ALA A 125 14.95 4.06 10.27
N VAL A 126 14.27 4.90 11.06
CA VAL A 126 12.80 5.06 11.01
C VAL A 126 12.36 5.59 9.65
N GLN A 127 13.04 6.60 9.10
CA GLN A 127 12.79 7.09 7.75
C GLN A 127 12.80 5.94 6.72
N LYS A 128 13.86 5.14 6.74
CA LYS A 128 14.00 3.99 5.84
C LYS A 128 12.89 2.96 6.03
N GLN A 129 12.47 2.71 7.28
CA GLN A 129 11.37 1.78 7.59
C GLN A 129 10.05 2.32 7.05
N ILE A 130 9.74 3.59 7.23
CA ILE A 130 8.54 4.25 6.70
C ILE A 130 8.51 4.14 5.17
N ASP A 131 9.59 4.48 4.48
CA ASP A 131 9.69 4.40 3.02
C ASP A 131 9.48 2.96 2.51
N GLN A 132 10.07 1.98 3.21
CA GLN A 132 9.87 0.57 2.89
C GLN A 132 8.43 0.11 3.16
N THR A 133 7.81 0.58 4.24
CA THR A 133 6.45 0.20 4.60
C THR A 133 5.44 0.79 3.62
N THR A 134 5.54 2.07 3.26
CA THR A 134 4.67 2.69 2.25
C THR A 134 4.81 2.01 0.88
N SER A 135 6.04 1.66 0.47
CA SER A 135 6.28 0.87 -0.75
C SER A 135 5.61 -0.50 -0.68
N ALA A 136 5.69 -1.19 0.46
CA ALA A 136 5.03 -2.46 0.69
C ALA A 136 3.50 -2.34 0.62
N GLN A 137 2.93 -1.27 1.17
CA GLN A 137 1.50 -1.02 1.08
C GLN A 137 1.03 -0.79 -0.36
N LYS A 138 1.80 -0.07 -1.18
CA LYS A 138 1.52 0.06 -2.61
C LYS A 138 1.36 -1.30 -3.30
N GLU A 139 2.30 -2.21 -3.09
CA GLU A 139 2.25 -3.56 -3.65
C GLU A 139 1.07 -4.37 -3.09
N ARG A 140 0.72 -4.16 -1.82
CA ARG A 140 -0.44 -4.80 -1.19
C ARG A 140 -1.75 -4.32 -1.81
N PHE A 141 -1.92 -3.02 -2.03
CA PHE A 141 -3.09 -2.47 -2.73
C PHE A 141 -3.18 -2.97 -4.17
N ASP A 142 -2.07 -3.11 -4.88
CA ASP A 142 -2.05 -3.69 -6.22
C ASP A 142 -2.55 -5.15 -6.23
N ARG A 143 -2.23 -5.95 -5.21
CA ARG A 143 -2.79 -7.28 -5.03
C ARG A 143 -4.28 -7.23 -4.64
N MET A 144 -4.68 -6.30 -3.78
CA MET A 144 -6.07 -6.10 -3.36
C MET A 144 -7.02 -5.84 -4.53
N LEU A 145 -6.56 -5.14 -5.57
CA LEU A 145 -7.33 -4.95 -6.81
C LEU A 145 -7.80 -6.27 -7.45
N ARG A 146 -7.05 -7.36 -7.26
CA ARG A 146 -7.36 -8.67 -7.83
C ARG A 146 -8.24 -9.54 -6.95
N SER A 147 -8.41 -9.18 -5.69
CA SER A 147 -9.14 -9.99 -4.70
C SER A 147 -10.62 -9.64 -4.56
N ASN A 148 -11.08 -8.53 -5.17
CA ASN A 148 -12.44 -8.02 -5.00
C ASN A 148 -12.90 -7.99 -3.52
N ARG A 149 -11.99 -7.65 -2.60
CA ARG A 149 -12.27 -7.65 -1.17
C ARG A 149 -13.25 -6.55 -0.82
N VAL A 150 -14.44 -6.95 -0.39
CA VAL A 150 -15.42 -6.05 0.22
C VAL A 150 -15.12 -5.91 1.71
N MET A 151 -15.03 -4.69 2.19
CA MET A 151 -14.82 -4.35 3.58
C MET A 151 -16.09 -3.68 4.13
N LYS A 152 -16.39 -3.88 5.42
CA LYS A 152 -17.38 -3.06 6.11
C LYS A 152 -16.84 -1.63 6.28
N LEU A 153 -17.72 -0.64 6.17
CA LEU A 153 -17.33 0.76 6.28
C LEU A 153 -16.60 1.06 7.59
N ASP A 154 -17.11 0.57 8.72
CA ASP A 154 -16.50 0.81 10.03
C ASP A 154 -15.09 0.22 10.12
N TYR A 155 -14.88 -0.98 9.58
CA TYR A 155 -13.56 -1.57 9.48
C TYR A 155 -12.61 -0.70 8.64
N PHE A 156 -13.08 -0.24 7.47
CA PHE A 156 -12.30 0.62 6.59
C PHE A 156 -11.92 1.94 7.26
N LYS A 157 -12.86 2.58 7.94
CA LYS A 157 -12.62 3.82 8.69
C LYS A 157 -11.55 3.61 9.77
N GLU A 158 -11.70 2.55 10.57
CA GLU A 158 -10.80 2.27 11.69
C GLU A 158 -9.39 1.91 11.21
N LYS A 159 -9.27 1.06 10.18
CA LYS A 159 -7.98 0.51 9.75
C LYS A 159 -7.28 1.32 8.67
N TYR A 160 -8.01 2.09 7.87
CA TYR A 160 -7.43 2.84 6.75
C TYR A 160 -7.50 4.36 6.93
N LEU A 161 -8.65 4.91 7.35
CA LEU A 161 -8.79 6.36 7.46
C LEU A 161 -8.17 6.94 8.74
N LYS A 162 -8.30 6.25 9.87
CA LYS A 162 -7.69 6.68 11.14
C LYS A 162 -6.21 6.35 11.26
N HIS A 163 -5.71 5.42 10.46
CA HIS A 163 -4.30 5.01 10.48
C HIS A 163 -3.47 5.95 9.63
N GLU A 164 -2.64 6.77 10.22
CA GLU A 164 -1.89 7.86 9.56
C GLU A 164 -1.08 7.42 8.33
N LEU A 165 -0.40 6.28 8.39
CA LEU A 165 0.36 5.78 7.24
C LEU A 165 -0.55 5.22 6.14
N LEU A 166 -1.61 4.49 6.50
CA LEU A 166 -2.52 3.91 5.50
C LEU A 166 -3.40 4.98 4.86
N SER A 167 -3.87 5.99 5.60
CA SER A 167 -4.62 7.12 5.04
C SER A 167 -3.78 7.91 4.02
N PHE A 168 -2.48 8.05 4.27
CA PHE A 168 -1.56 8.59 3.28
C PHE A 168 -1.46 7.70 2.02
N CYS A 169 -1.38 6.37 2.19
CA CYS A 169 -1.25 5.43 1.07
C CYS A 169 -2.51 5.35 0.19
N ILE A 170 -3.70 5.59 0.75
CA ILE A 170 -4.96 5.60 -0.01
C ILE A 170 -5.33 6.98 -0.58
N ASN A 171 -4.56 8.02 -0.29
CA ASN A 171 -4.76 9.32 -0.88
C ASN A 171 -4.68 9.23 -2.41
N LYS A 172 -5.64 9.82 -3.10
CA LYS A 172 -5.81 9.75 -4.57
C LYS A 172 -6.16 8.34 -5.11
N VAL A 173 -6.73 7.49 -4.26
CA VAL A 173 -7.23 6.17 -4.65
C VAL A 173 -8.75 6.21 -4.74
N ILE A 174 -9.31 5.53 -5.74
CA ILE A 174 -10.75 5.44 -5.99
C ILE A 174 -11.29 4.20 -5.30
N PHE A 175 -12.36 4.35 -4.55
CA PHE A 175 -13.11 3.28 -3.91
C PHE A 175 -14.56 3.29 -4.36
N LYS A 176 -15.18 2.12 -4.36
CA LYS A 176 -16.62 1.92 -4.52
C LYS A 176 -17.24 1.78 -3.15
N PHE A 177 -18.17 2.64 -2.82
CA PHE A 177 -19.01 2.55 -1.62
C PHE A 177 -20.37 2.04 -2.04
N SER A 178 -20.97 1.15 -1.26
CA SER A 178 -22.27 0.55 -1.58
C SER A 178 -23.08 0.19 -0.33
N ASN A 179 -24.38 0.25 -0.48
CA ASN A 179 -25.37 -0.33 0.42
C ASN A 179 -26.35 -1.22 -0.41
N GLU A 180 -27.49 -1.60 0.16
CA GLU A 180 -28.48 -2.42 -0.54
C GLU A 180 -29.17 -1.71 -1.70
N ASN A 181 -29.22 -0.36 -1.71
CA ASN A 181 -30.03 0.42 -2.63
C ASN A 181 -29.21 1.23 -3.64
N ASP A 182 -27.95 1.55 -3.31
CA ASP A 182 -27.15 2.50 -4.07
C ASP A 182 -25.67 2.20 -3.98
N ASP A 183 -24.93 2.67 -4.99
CA ASP A 183 -23.47 2.64 -4.98
C ASP A 183 -22.87 3.92 -5.59
N VAL A 184 -21.65 4.25 -5.16
CA VAL A 184 -20.93 5.41 -5.68
C VAL A 184 -19.43 5.12 -5.75
N LEU A 185 -18.80 5.64 -6.80
CA LEU A 185 -17.34 5.71 -6.89
C LEU A 185 -16.88 7.09 -6.39
N ALA A 186 -15.93 7.07 -5.47
CA ALA A 186 -15.32 8.29 -4.97
C ALA A 186 -13.81 8.15 -4.82
N ILE A 187 -13.09 9.24 -5.09
CA ILE A 187 -11.65 9.36 -4.88
C ILE A 187 -11.37 10.08 -3.56
N TYR A 188 -10.39 9.59 -2.81
CA TYR A 188 -9.95 10.23 -1.57
C TYR A 188 -8.88 11.27 -1.85
N ILE A 189 -9.20 12.56 -1.67
CA ILE A 189 -8.30 13.68 -1.90
C ILE A 189 -8.44 14.68 -0.74
N ASN A 190 -7.33 15.05 -0.13
CA ASN A 190 -7.31 16.07 0.94
C ASN A 190 -8.29 15.79 2.08
N LYS A 191 -8.37 14.53 2.52
CA LYS A 191 -9.28 14.06 3.57
C LYS A 191 -10.78 14.16 3.20
N GLN A 192 -11.10 14.28 1.92
CA GLN A 192 -12.47 14.33 1.40
C GLN A 192 -12.70 13.23 0.36
N TRP A 193 -13.92 12.76 0.24
CA TRP A 193 -14.37 11.85 -0.80
C TRP A 193 -15.08 12.64 -1.89
N ILE A 194 -14.59 12.53 -3.12
CA ILE A 194 -15.06 13.32 -4.26
C ILE A 194 -15.52 12.38 -5.37
N ALA A 195 -16.74 12.59 -5.88
CA ALA A 195 -17.27 11.88 -7.02
C ALA A 195 -16.81 12.50 -8.36
N LEU A 196 -17.13 11.86 -9.48
CA LEU A 196 -16.78 12.34 -10.83
C LEU A 196 -17.33 13.73 -11.16
N ASP A 197 -18.46 14.09 -10.60
CA ASP A 197 -19.10 15.41 -10.76
C ASP A 197 -18.55 16.48 -9.81
N TYR A 198 -17.43 16.18 -9.16
CA TYR A 198 -16.79 17.02 -8.14
C TYR A 198 -17.60 17.24 -6.87
N SER A 199 -18.71 16.54 -6.68
CA SER A 199 -19.48 16.60 -5.44
C SER A 199 -18.78 15.83 -4.31
N ASN A 200 -18.99 16.31 -3.06
CA ASN A 200 -18.55 15.60 -1.89
C ASN A 200 -19.46 14.40 -1.62
N VAL A 201 -18.87 13.24 -1.40
CA VAL A 201 -19.58 12.01 -1.07
C VAL A 201 -19.59 11.83 0.44
N ASP A 202 -20.80 11.76 1.01
CA ASP A 202 -21.00 11.33 2.39
C ASP A 202 -20.98 9.81 2.47
N ILE A 203 -19.82 9.26 2.85
CA ILE A 203 -19.63 7.81 2.93
C ILE A 203 -20.41 7.13 4.05
N GLU A 204 -20.92 7.89 5.04
CA GLU A 204 -21.69 7.33 6.17
C GLU A 204 -23.05 6.74 5.72
N LYS A 205 -23.48 7.00 4.49
CA LYS A 205 -24.68 6.42 3.89
C LYS A 205 -24.51 5.00 3.39
N TYR A 206 -23.28 4.47 3.38
CA TYR A 206 -22.92 3.18 2.80
C TYR A 206 -22.43 2.20 3.87
N ASP A 207 -22.58 0.91 3.59
CA ASP A 207 -22.19 -0.17 4.51
C ASP A 207 -20.89 -0.84 4.14
N ASN A 208 -20.58 -0.84 2.84
CA ASN A 208 -19.50 -1.61 2.27
C ASN A 208 -18.56 -0.74 1.42
N VAL A 209 -17.30 -1.12 1.42
CA VAL A 209 -16.23 -0.45 0.67
C VAL A 209 -15.43 -1.47 -0.11
N LEU A 210 -15.19 -1.20 -1.38
CA LEU A 210 -14.38 -2.00 -2.28
C LEU A 210 -13.33 -1.12 -2.96
N LEU A 211 -12.10 -1.57 -3.03
CA LEU A 211 -11.10 -0.91 -3.86
C LEU A 211 -11.50 -1.03 -5.34
N TRP A 212 -11.76 0.11 -5.99
CA TRP A 212 -12.27 0.10 -7.36
C TRP A 212 -11.25 -0.45 -8.35
N HIS A 213 -11.69 -1.41 -9.18
CA HIS A 213 -10.94 -1.91 -10.33
C HIS A 213 -11.69 -1.55 -11.62
N PRO A 214 -11.03 -0.96 -12.64
CA PRO A 214 -11.72 -0.50 -13.85
C PRO A 214 -12.50 -1.60 -14.59
N VAL A 215 -12.18 -2.89 -14.37
CA VAL A 215 -12.88 -4.02 -15.01
C VAL A 215 -14.34 -4.14 -14.59
N ILE A 216 -14.74 -3.59 -13.44
CA ILE A 216 -16.11 -3.66 -12.93
C ILE A 216 -17.00 -2.50 -13.40
N SER A 217 -16.42 -1.57 -14.17
CA SER A 217 -17.09 -0.36 -14.64
C SER A 217 -17.28 -0.39 -16.15
N THR A 218 -18.22 0.41 -16.63
CA THR A 218 -18.41 0.64 -18.08
C THR A 218 -17.20 1.34 -18.68
N THR A 219 -17.00 1.14 -19.98
CA THR A 219 -15.92 1.82 -20.72
C THR A 219 -16.01 3.35 -20.60
N ASN A 220 -17.24 3.90 -20.57
CA ASN A 220 -17.46 5.33 -20.43
C ASN A 220 -17.02 5.82 -19.05
N GLU A 221 -17.45 5.15 -17.98
CA GLU A 221 -17.07 5.52 -16.62
C GLU A 221 -15.55 5.47 -16.40
N VAL A 222 -14.88 4.47 -16.96
CA VAL A 222 -13.40 4.40 -16.92
C VAL A 222 -12.76 5.58 -17.66
N LYS A 223 -13.30 5.98 -18.81
CA LYS A 223 -12.80 7.14 -19.56
C LYS A 223 -13.00 8.44 -18.79
N GLU A 224 -14.17 8.63 -18.17
CA GLU A 224 -14.45 9.83 -17.35
C GLU A 224 -13.52 9.90 -16.13
N TRP A 225 -13.27 8.80 -15.41
CA TRP A 225 -12.30 8.77 -14.33
C TRP A 225 -10.88 9.07 -14.80
N ARG A 226 -10.46 8.56 -15.97
CA ARG A 226 -9.14 8.89 -16.53
C ARG A 226 -9.04 10.36 -16.91
N LYS A 227 -10.09 10.92 -17.48
CA LYS A 227 -10.21 12.34 -17.82
C LYS A 227 -10.10 13.20 -16.55
N PHE A 228 -10.90 12.89 -15.52
CA PHE A 228 -10.86 13.54 -14.20
C PHE A 228 -9.45 13.59 -13.61
N LEU A 229 -8.75 12.46 -13.63
CA LEU A 229 -7.38 12.38 -13.12
C LEU A 229 -6.37 13.18 -13.94
N MET A 230 -6.52 13.19 -15.28
CA MET A 230 -5.64 13.95 -16.17
C MET A 230 -5.86 15.46 -16.05
N GLU A 231 -7.10 15.90 -16.06
CA GLU A 231 -7.46 17.34 -15.95
C GLU A 231 -7.08 17.90 -14.57
N GLY A 232 -7.22 17.09 -13.51
CA GLY A 232 -6.79 17.44 -12.16
C GLY A 232 -5.29 17.25 -11.87
N GLU A 233 -4.49 16.82 -12.85
CA GLU A 233 -3.07 16.44 -12.66
C GLU A 233 -2.85 15.49 -11.46
N ILE A 234 -3.82 14.58 -11.25
CA ILE A 234 -3.83 13.69 -10.09
C ILE A 234 -3.04 12.43 -10.39
N GLN A 235 -1.87 12.30 -9.79
CA GLN A 235 -1.08 11.08 -9.86
C GLN A 235 -1.48 10.11 -8.76
N GLN A 236 -2.04 8.96 -9.14
CA GLN A 236 -2.39 7.88 -8.21
C GLN A 236 -1.14 7.18 -7.66
N PRO A 237 -1.16 6.68 -6.40
CA PRO A 237 -0.02 6.02 -5.77
C PRO A 237 0.39 4.70 -6.45
N PHE A 238 -0.52 4.06 -7.16
CA PHE A 238 -0.30 2.88 -7.99
C PHE A 238 -1.21 2.93 -9.23
N LYS A 239 -0.95 2.07 -10.21
CA LYS A 239 -1.68 2.03 -11.46
C LYS A 239 -3.09 1.45 -11.24
N GLN A 240 -4.06 2.31 -10.90
CA GLN A 240 -5.45 1.95 -10.69
C GLN A 240 -6.31 2.25 -11.92
N ALA A 241 -6.70 3.51 -12.15
CA ALA A 241 -7.58 3.89 -13.26
C ALA A 241 -6.96 3.61 -14.64
N PHE A 242 -5.65 3.78 -14.76
CA PHE A 242 -4.90 3.52 -15.99
C PHE A 242 -4.41 2.06 -16.12
N ARG A 243 -4.94 1.14 -15.30
CA ARG A 243 -4.66 -0.28 -15.46
C ARG A 243 -5.20 -0.79 -16.79
N GLU A 244 -4.46 -1.66 -17.44
CA GLU A 244 -4.92 -2.36 -18.63
C GLU A 244 -6.07 -3.31 -18.29
N ILE A 245 -7.11 -3.25 -19.11
CA ILE A 245 -8.28 -4.12 -19.02
C ILE A 245 -8.31 -4.98 -20.27
N TYR A 246 -8.28 -6.28 -20.08
CA TYR A 246 -8.36 -7.26 -21.17
C TYR A 246 -9.69 -7.99 -21.06
N LEU A 247 -10.67 -7.51 -21.80
CA LEU A 247 -11.94 -8.21 -21.94
C LEU A 247 -11.79 -9.33 -22.96
N LEU A 248 -12.46 -10.46 -22.69
CA LEU A 248 -12.52 -11.56 -23.64
C LEU A 248 -13.30 -11.11 -24.89
N THR A 249 -12.82 -11.48 -26.05
CA THR A 249 -13.56 -11.34 -27.32
C THR A 249 -14.58 -12.46 -27.46
N GLU A 250 -15.59 -12.28 -28.34
CA GLU A 250 -16.57 -13.32 -28.62
C GLU A 250 -15.91 -14.64 -29.05
N ALA A 251 -14.86 -14.57 -29.88
CA ALA A 251 -14.11 -15.75 -30.32
C ALA A 251 -13.45 -16.48 -29.12
N GLU A 252 -12.89 -15.74 -28.17
CA GLU A 252 -12.27 -16.31 -26.97
C GLU A 252 -13.32 -16.90 -26.03
N ILE A 253 -14.50 -16.27 -25.92
CA ILE A 253 -15.63 -16.80 -25.14
C ILE A 253 -16.16 -18.09 -25.75
N ASN A 254 -16.25 -18.16 -27.06
CA ASN A 254 -16.78 -19.34 -27.79
C ASN A 254 -15.81 -20.53 -27.77
N THR A 255 -14.51 -20.29 -27.88
CA THR A 255 -13.49 -21.36 -27.88
C THR A 255 -13.23 -21.91 -26.47
N ARG A 256 -13.39 -21.13 -25.41
CA ARG A 256 -13.25 -21.49 -23.97
C ARG A 256 -11.93 -22.14 -23.54
N THR A 257 -11.00 -22.38 -24.45
CA THR A 257 -9.82 -23.21 -24.18
C THR A 257 -8.50 -22.50 -24.34
N TYR A 258 -8.41 -21.47 -25.20
CA TYR A 258 -7.14 -20.84 -25.51
C TYR A 258 -7.30 -19.45 -26.12
N SER A 259 -6.46 -18.52 -25.68
CA SER A 259 -6.37 -17.16 -26.22
C SER A 259 -4.92 -16.79 -26.51
N ASN A 260 -4.55 -16.71 -27.78
CA ASN A 260 -3.24 -16.24 -28.24
C ASN A 260 -2.98 -14.80 -27.80
N ARG A 261 -4.02 -13.96 -27.81
CA ARG A 261 -3.93 -12.55 -27.42
C ARG A 261 -3.62 -12.42 -25.93
N MET A 262 -4.35 -13.14 -25.06
CA MET A 262 -4.09 -13.15 -23.63
C MET A 262 -2.72 -13.75 -23.29
N ALA A 263 -2.34 -14.84 -23.96
CA ALA A 263 -1.00 -15.40 -23.82
C ALA A 263 0.10 -14.37 -24.15
N SER A 264 -0.04 -13.67 -25.29
CA SER A 264 0.91 -12.62 -25.68
C SER A 264 0.98 -11.46 -24.68
N HIS A 265 -0.15 -11.06 -24.09
CA HIS A 265 -0.18 -10.02 -23.05
C HIS A 265 0.47 -10.48 -21.75
N ILE A 266 0.18 -11.69 -21.29
CA ILE A 266 0.81 -12.30 -20.13
C ILE A 266 2.32 -12.37 -20.32
N LEU A 267 2.77 -12.82 -21.49
CA LEU A 267 4.18 -12.93 -21.84
C LEU A 267 4.89 -11.56 -21.84
N LYS A 268 4.26 -10.51 -22.38
CA LYS A 268 4.83 -9.17 -22.38
C LYS A 268 4.88 -8.53 -20.98
N GLN A 269 3.84 -8.72 -20.18
CA GLN A 269 3.74 -8.04 -18.87
C GLN A 269 4.50 -8.75 -17.77
N HIS A 270 4.59 -10.09 -17.79
CA HIS A 270 5.24 -10.86 -16.73
C HIS A 270 6.69 -11.22 -17.03
N GLN A 271 7.30 -10.56 -18.02
CA GLN A 271 8.70 -10.78 -18.36
C GLN A 271 9.05 -12.27 -18.44
N TYR A 272 8.48 -12.95 -19.41
CA TYR A 272 8.71 -14.36 -19.70
C TYR A 272 10.19 -14.76 -19.79
N VAL A 273 11.07 -13.76 -19.97
CA VAL A 273 12.53 -13.89 -19.84
C VAL A 273 12.97 -14.57 -18.54
N THR A 274 12.16 -14.51 -17.48
CA THR A 274 12.45 -15.18 -16.19
C THR A 274 12.20 -16.68 -16.26
N LEU A 275 11.24 -17.14 -17.04
CA LEU A 275 10.96 -18.57 -17.25
C LEU A 275 11.96 -19.23 -18.21
N ALA A 276 12.47 -18.48 -19.18
CA ALA A 276 13.49 -18.96 -20.12
C ALA A 276 14.88 -19.07 -19.50
N LYS A 277 15.18 -18.39 -18.42
CA LYS A 277 16.45 -18.45 -17.68
C LYS A 277 16.52 -19.58 -16.66
N GLY A 278 15.47 -20.35 -16.49
CA GLY A 278 15.35 -21.47 -15.55
C GLY A 278 15.57 -22.86 -16.20
N ARG A 279 16.20 -22.93 -17.37
CA ARG A 279 16.66 -24.19 -17.99
C ARG A 279 18.15 -24.26 -18.00
#